data_1c4c815bd563ccb2f46944c8f29a6673
#
_entry.id   1c4c815bd563ccb2f46944c8f29a6673
#
_cell.length_a   1.000
_cell.length_b   1.000
_cell.length_c   1.000
_cell.angle_alpha   90.00
_cell.angle_beta   90.00
_cell.angle_gamma   90.00
#
_symmetry.space_group_name_H-M   'P 1'
#
loop_
_entity.id
_entity.type
_entity.pdbx_description
1 polymer ?
#
loop_
_entity_poly.entity_id
_entity_poly.type
_entity_poly.pdbx_seq_one_letter_code
_entity_poly.pdbx_strand_id
1 'polypeptide(L)'
;MNALLRWCLERWLNWVLLPISLISFVGPASSQNLKVTLLGTGSPRPVMERFGPGILVEAGQEKLLFDCGRGATQRIYQLKVPFAEVTALFLTHLHSDHIVGIPDFYLTGWIFGRRTPLRVWGPAGTTEMMSHLEQAYQFDIHIRRDVDEKLPAEGAVVVGKDIDQGVVYHNRDLKVTAFAVDHAPIKPAYGYRVDYAGHSVVLSGDTRYSENLIQFARGSDVLIHEVLDPEAYRASDHLYSSEQKQKVIDHHTTPEQAGTVFSRVKPRLAVYSHVVPFNAPELVAHTRKTYSGPLEVGEDLMSIEIGDEVKVHRAPK
;
A
#
# COMPACT_ATOMS: atom_id res chain seq x y z
N MET A 1 63.15 14.22 -65.62
CA MET A 1 61.71 14.18 -65.33
C MET A 1 61.45 12.88 -64.59
N ASN A 2 61.34 12.79 -63.41
CA ASN A 2 61.38 13.37 -62.13
C ASN A 2 61.28 12.23 -61.11
N ALA A 3 62.34 12.07 -60.33
CA ALA A 3 62.48 11.03 -59.32
C ALA A 3 61.71 11.37 -58.00
N LEU A 4 60.66 12.19 -58.09
CA LEU A 4 59.92 12.74 -56.91
C LEU A 4 58.49 12.15 -56.65
N LEU A 5 58.09 11.14 -57.43
CA LEU A 5 56.74 10.60 -57.36
C LEU A 5 56.66 9.16 -56.79
N ARG A 6 57.76 8.60 -56.28
CA ARG A 6 57.77 7.25 -55.69
C ARG A 6 57.89 7.19 -54.18
N TRP A 7 57.93 8.33 -53.51
CA TRP A 7 58.17 8.36 -52.05
C TRP A 7 56.93 8.61 -51.16
N CYS A 8 55.72 8.70 -51.73
CA CYS A 8 54.48 9.00 -51.04
C CYS A 8 53.54 7.83 -50.92
N LEU A 9 53.84 6.59 -51.32
CA LEU A 9 52.90 5.49 -51.39
C LEU A 9 53.12 4.33 -50.38
N GLU A 10 54.15 4.40 -49.54
CA GLU A 10 54.46 3.27 -48.61
C GLU A 10 54.37 3.60 -47.12
N ARG A 11 53.67 4.64 -46.71
CA ARG A 11 53.54 4.99 -45.26
C ARG A 11 52.11 5.04 -44.69
N TRP A 12 51.14 4.38 -45.32
CA TRP A 12 49.76 4.39 -44.88
C TRP A 12 49.14 2.99 -44.72
N LEU A 13 49.79 2.07 -43.98
CA LEU A 13 49.12 0.83 -43.56
C LEU A 13 49.69 0.32 -42.24
N ASN A 14 49.50 1.08 -41.15
CA ASN A 14 49.54 0.53 -39.81
C ASN A 14 48.42 1.18 -38.99
N TRP A 15 47.18 0.80 -39.30
CA TRP A 15 46.07 1.01 -38.42
C TRP A 15 46.15 -0.06 -37.33
N VAL A 16 46.66 0.35 -36.15
CA VAL A 16 46.55 -0.44 -34.92
C VAL A 16 45.07 -0.53 -34.60
N LEU A 17 44.47 -1.68 -34.86
CA LEU A 17 43.18 -2.04 -34.36
C LEU A 17 43.28 -2.17 -32.82
N LEU A 18 43.03 -1.09 -32.09
CA LEU A 18 42.78 -1.15 -30.67
C LEU A 18 41.43 -1.87 -30.46
N PRO A 19 41.38 -2.93 -29.67
CA PRO A 19 40.11 -3.53 -29.32
C PRO A 19 39.30 -2.51 -28.52
N ILE A 20 38.15 -2.05 -29.05
CA ILE A 20 37.15 -1.33 -28.30
C ILE A 20 36.55 -2.33 -27.34
N SER A 21 37.08 -2.36 -26.11
CA SER A 21 36.40 -3.05 -25.00
C SER A 21 35.11 -2.30 -24.75
N LEU A 22 33.99 -2.87 -25.17
CA LEU A 22 32.67 -2.47 -24.73
C LEU A 22 32.59 -2.74 -23.21
N ILE A 23 32.95 -1.74 -22.44
CA ILE A 23 32.61 -1.72 -21.00
C ILE A 23 31.11 -1.55 -20.96
N SER A 24 30.38 -2.66 -20.81
CA SER A 24 28.99 -2.65 -20.43
C SER A 24 28.93 -2.00 -19.06
N PHE A 25 28.54 -0.73 -19.00
CA PHE A 25 28.10 -0.10 -17.75
C PHE A 25 26.84 -0.83 -17.30
N VAL A 26 27.02 -1.87 -16.49
CA VAL A 26 25.95 -2.36 -15.63
C VAL A 26 25.76 -1.24 -14.61
N GLY A 27 24.83 -0.34 -14.86
CA GLY A 27 24.36 0.60 -13.85
C GLY A 27 23.98 -0.18 -12.58
N PRO A 28 24.04 0.42 -11.40
CA PRO A 28 23.61 -0.25 -10.19
C PRO A 28 22.22 -0.80 -10.45
N ALA A 29 22.07 -2.12 -10.33
CA ALA A 29 20.76 -2.76 -10.37
C ALA A 29 19.92 -2.02 -9.33
N SER A 30 18.91 -1.28 -9.78
CA SER A 30 17.92 -0.71 -8.89
C SER A 30 17.46 -1.85 -7.98
N SER A 31 17.61 -1.69 -6.67
CA SER A 31 17.16 -2.68 -5.71
C SER A 31 15.73 -3.08 -6.08
N GLN A 32 15.53 -4.32 -6.52
CA GLN A 32 14.20 -4.86 -6.89
C GLN A 32 13.40 -5.20 -5.63
N ASN A 33 13.65 -4.50 -4.52
CA ASN A 33 13.01 -4.75 -3.25
C ASN A 33 11.58 -4.20 -3.28
N LEU A 34 10.68 -5.02 -2.76
CA LEU A 34 9.33 -4.60 -2.41
C LEU A 34 9.40 -4.01 -1.00
N LYS A 35 8.89 -2.79 -0.82
CA LYS A 35 8.85 -2.15 0.50
C LYS A 35 7.41 -1.80 0.87
N VAL A 36 7.07 -2.05 2.11
CA VAL A 36 5.75 -1.73 2.68
C VAL A 36 5.92 -0.81 3.87
N THR A 37 5.15 0.27 3.92
CA THR A 37 5.13 1.18 5.08
C THR A 37 3.71 1.32 5.60
N LEU A 38 3.51 1.04 6.88
CA LEU A 38 2.23 1.21 7.55
C LEU A 38 2.04 2.70 7.87
N LEU A 39 1.17 3.40 7.15
CA LEU A 39 0.90 4.82 7.38
C LEU A 39 -0.01 5.02 8.60
N GLY A 40 -0.94 4.10 8.80
CA GLY A 40 -1.84 4.07 9.93
C GLY A 40 -2.27 2.65 10.23
N THR A 41 -2.25 2.28 11.49
CA THR A 41 -2.48 0.92 11.99
C THR A 41 -3.66 0.84 12.96
N GLY A 42 -4.38 1.95 13.12
CA GLY A 42 -5.53 2.07 14.01
C GLY A 42 -6.85 1.71 13.33
N SER A 43 -7.93 2.13 13.96
CA SER A 43 -9.33 1.86 13.65
C SER A 43 -10.12 3.19 13.61
N PRO A 44 -11.45 3.20 13.57
CA PRO A 44 -12.23 4.45 13.60
C PRO A 44 -11.91 5.39 14.76
N ARG A 45 -11.35 4.88 15.87
CA ARG A 45 -11.03 5.69 17.05
C ARG A 45 -9.99 6.76 16.73
N PRO A 46 -10.28 8.06 16.97
CA PRO A 46 -9.39 9.15 16.60
C PRO A 46 -8.29 9.38 17.65
N VAL A 47 -7.35 8.45 17.76
CA VAL A 47 -6.17 8.55 18.63
C VAL A 47 -4.94 9.02 17.84
N MET A 48 -4.00 9.64 18.52
CA MET A 48 -2.78 10.17 17.88
C MET A 48 -1.69 9.10 17.75
N GLU A 49 -1.75 8.06 18.58
CA GLU A 49 -0.81 6.96 18.63
C GLU A 49 -0.88 6.08 17.39
N ARG A 50 -2.09 5.95 16.81
CA ARG A 50 -2.36 5.16 15.61
C ARG A 50 -3.38 5.86 14.74
N PHE A 51 -2.97 6.28 13.56
CA PHE A 51 -3.89 6.85 12.57
C PHE A 51 -4.77 5.77 11.92
N GLY A 52 -5.77 6.21 11.18
CA GLY A 52 -6.68 5.32 10.45
C GLY A 52 -5.94 4.47 9.41
N PRO A 53 -6.54 3.34 8.97
CA PRO A 53 -5.88 2.37 8.09
C PRO A 53 -5.32 3.01 6.82
N GLY A 54 -4.07 2.69 6.51
CA GLY A 54 -3.40 3.12 5.29
C GLY A 54 -2.04 2.45 5.16
N ILE A 55 -1.77 1.89 3.99
CA ILE A 55 -0.52 1.16 3.73
C ILE A 55 0.07 1.63 2.41
N LEU A 56 1.32 2.08 2.43
CA LEU A 56 2.08 2.43 1.23
C LEU A 56 2.94 1.24 0.81
N VAL A 57 2.79 0.81 -0.44
CA VAL A 57 3.61 -0.23 -1.06
C VAL A 57 4.46 0.40 -2.15
N GLU A 58 5.78 0.28 -2.03
CA GLU A 58 6.76 0.77 -2.99
C GLU A 58 7.36 -0.44 -3.75
N ALA A 59 7.16 -0.47 -5.06
CA ALA A 59 7.58 -1.54 -5.96
C ALA A 59 8.31 -0.95 -7.18
N GLY A 60 9.62 -0.85 -7.10
CA GLY A 60 10.42 -0.14 -8.10
C GLY A 60 10.08 1.35 -8.15
N GLN A 61 9.53 1.81 -9.27
CA GLN A 61 9.10 3.21 -9.44
C GLN A 61 7.63 3.44 -9.02
N GLU A 62 6.88 2.37 -8.79
CA GLU A 62 5.47 2.46 -8.41
C GLU A 62 5.32 2.64 -6.91
N LYS A 63 4.46 3.55 -6.52
CA LYS A 63 4.02 3.75 -5.13
C LYS A 63 2.51 3.62 -5.07
N LEU A 64 2.06 2.55 -4.45
CA LEU A 64 0.66 2.18 -4.36
C LEU A 64 0.16 2.42 -2.93
N LEU A 65 -0.93 3.15 -2.79
CA LEU A 65 -1.59 3.36 -1.50
C LEU A 65 -2.76 2.38 -1.37
N PHE A 66 -2.84 1.67 -0.26
CA PHE A 66 -3.96 0.78 0.09
C PHE A 66 -4.68 1.36 1.29
N ASP A 67 -5.94 1.69 1.12
CA ASP A 67 -6.77 2.51 1.99
C ASP A 67 -6.18 3.90 2.27
N CYS A 68 -7.04 4.82 2.62
CA CYS A 68 -6.67 6.19 2.91
C CYS A 68 -7.50 6.68 4.12
N GLY A 69 -7.17 6.14 5.27
CA GLY A 69 -7.77 6.54 6.53
C GLY A 69 -7.28 7.91 7.01
N ARG A 70 -7.81 8.32 8.16
CA ARG A 70 -7.41 9.59 8.79
C ARG A 70 -5.91 9.65 9.00
N GLY A 71 -5.26 10.71 8.53
CA GLY A 71 -3.83 10.97 8.74
C GLY A 71 -2.91 10.37 7.70
N ALA A 72 -3.40 9.64 6.71
CA ALA A 72 -2.57 9.08 5.63
C ALA A 72 -1.76 10.16 4.90
N THR A 73 -2.37 11.31 4.60
CA THR A 73 -1.71 12.46 3.95
C THR A 73 -0.53 12.97 4.79
N GLN A 74 -0.74 13.14 6.10
CA GLN A 74 0.29 13.62 7.02
C GLN A 74 1.45 12.64 7.13
N ARG A 75 1.18 11.32 7.12
CA ARG A 75 2.23 10.30 7.15
C ARG A 75 3.04 10.25 5.86
N ILE A 76 2.40 10.38 4.69
CA ILE A 76 3.09 10.49 3.40
C ILE A 76 4.01 11.70 3.37
N TYR A 77 3.52 12.85 3.86
CA TYR A 77 4.32 14.08 3.98
C TYR A 77 5.51 13.90 4.94
N GLN A 78 5.28 13.27 6.10
CA GLN A 78 6.33 12.96 7.09
C GLN A 78 7.42 12.04 6.52
N LEU A 79 7.06 11.08 5.68
CA LEU A 79 7.98 10.20 4.97
C LEU A 79 8.74 10.92 3.84
N LYS A 80 8.39 12.18 3.55
CA LYS A 80 8.92 12.97 2.42
C LYS A 80 8.71 12.28 1.06
N VAL A 81 7.65 11.48 0.94
CA VAL A 81 7.23 10.90 -0.33
C VAL A 81 6.46 11.96 -1.12
N PRO A 82 6.92 12.34 -2.32
CA PRO A 82 6.18 13.27 -3.15
C PRO A 82 4.80 12.72 -3.51
N PHE A 83 3.74 13.49 -3.30
CA PHE A 83 2.38 13.05 -3.61
C PHE A 83 2.19 12.66 -5.08
N ALA A 84 2.95 13.29 -5.98
CA ALA A 84 2.93 12.98 -7.41
C ALA A 84 3.45 11.57 -7.72
N GLU A 85 4.20 10.95 -6.84
CA GLU A 85 4.76 9.61 -7.02
C GLU A 85 3.81 8.50 -6.55
N VAL A 86 2.74 8.84 -5.82
CA VAL A 86 1.70 7.85 -5.49
C VAL A 86 0.80 7.67 -6.70
N THR A 87 0.99 6.56 -7.40
CA THR A 87 0.44 6.32 -8.75
C THR A 87 -0.98 5.75 -8.73
N ALA A 88 -1.37 5.11 -7.63
CA ALA A 88 -2.68 4.46 -7.49
C ALA A 88 -3.11 4.35 -6.03
N LEU A 89 -4.42 4.49 -5.78
CA LEU A 89 -5.07 4.20 -4.51
C LEU A 89 -6.00 2.99 -4.69
N PHE A 90 -5.90 2.00 -3.81
CA PHE A 90 -6.75 0.82 -3.76
C PHE A 90 -7.54 0.79 -2.45
N LEU A 91 -8.85 0.60 -2.53
CA LEU A 91 -9.73 0.55 -1.36
C LEU A 91 -10.14 -0.91 -1.09
N THR A 92 -9.97 -1.33 0.16
CA THR A 92 -10.40 -2.67 0.60
C THR A 92 -11.92 -2.74 0.69
N HIS A 93 -12.53 -1.74 1.27
CA HIS A 93 -13.98 -1.56 1.41
C HIS A 93 -14.31 -0.09 1.71
N LEU A 94 -15.59 0.26 1.85
CA LEU A 94 -16.01 1.65 1.97
C LEU A 94 -16.42 2.08 3.40
N HIS A 95 -15.88 1.46 4.44
CA HIS A 95 -16.02 2.03 5.78
C HIS A 95 -15.26 3.36 5.89
N SER A 96 -15.82 4.26 6.69
CA SER A 96 -15.34 5.63 6.79
C SER A 96 -13.89 5.74 7.26
N ASP A 97 -13.43 4.88 8.13
CA ASP A 97 -12.05 4.92 8.64
C ASP A 97 -11.00 4.52 7.59
N HIS A 98 -11.40 3.79 6.53
CA HIS A 98 -10.56 3.44 5.39
C HIS A 98 -10.54 4.49 4.28
N ILE A 99 -11.50 5.43 4.26
CA ILE A 99 -11.69 6.35 3.13
C ILE A 99 -11.71 7.84 3.53
N VAL A 100 -11.86 8.18 4.81
CA VAL A 100 -12.06 9.57 5.26
C VAL A 100 -10.86 10.48 4.98
N GLY A 101 -9.69 9.97 4.75
CA GLY A 101 -8.48 10.71 4.35
C GLY A 101 -8.41 11.01 2.86
N ILE A 102 -9.27 10.42 2.02
CA ILE A 102 -9.21 10.60 0.57
C ILE A 102 -9.35 12.07 0.14
N PRO A 103 -10.30 12.86 0.68
CA PRO A 103 -10.42 14.27 0.31
C PRO A 103 -9.13 15.06 0.56
N ASP A 104 -8.52 14.86 1.72
CA ASP A 104 -7.26 15.50 2.09
C ASP A 104 -6.13 15.05 1.16
N PHE A 105 -5.95 13.76 0.93
CA PHE A 105 -4.94 13.22 0.02
C PHE A 105 -5.14 13.72 -1.44
N TYR A 106 -6.38 13.78 -1.89
CA TYR A 106 -6.75 14.22 -3.23
C TYR A 106 -6.35 15.68 -3.48
N LEU A 107 -6.83 16.58 -2.64
CA LEU A 107 -6.62 18.02 -2.82
C LEU A 107 -5.20 18.45 -2.47
N THR A 108 -4.66 17.98 -1.34
CA THR A 108 -3.29 18.24 -0.95
C THR A 108 -2.30 17.73 -1.99
N GLY A 109 -2.53 16.53 -2.54
CA GLY A 109 -1.69 15.98 -3.60
C GLY A 109 -1.65 16.87 -4.84
N TRP A 110 -2.78 17.42 -5.25
CA TRP A 110 -2.86 18.37 -6.37
C TRP A 110 -2.11 19.67 -6.07
N ILE A 111 -2.37 20.29 -4.91
CA ILE A 111 -1.73 21.52 -4.48
C ILE A 111 -0.20 21.34 -4.38
N PHE A 112 0.26 20.21 -3.85
CA PHE A 112 1.67 19.88 -3.67
C PHE A 112 2.31 19.14 -4.85
N GLY A 113 1.77 19.25 -6.05
CA GLY A 113 2.54 18.95 -7.26
C GLY A 113 2.08 17.77 -8.09
N ARG A 114 1.02 17.03 -7.72
CA ARG A 114 0.45 16.04 -8.61
C ARG A 114 -0.16 16.73 -9.84
N ARG A 115 0.27 16.30 -11.03
CA ARG A 115 -0.14 16.85 -12.33
C ARG A 115 -0.89 15.84 -13.20
N THR A 116 -1.25 14.69 -12.62
CA THR A 116 -2.03 13.62 -13.24
C THR A 116 -3.27 13.33 -12.41
N PRO A 117 -4.32 12.75 -13.00
CA PRO A 117 -5.50 12.34 -12.25
C PRO A 117 -5.15 11.40 -11.08
N LEU A 118 -5.81 11.61 -9.94
CA LEU A 118 -5.81 10.60 -8.88
C LEU A 118 -6.65 9.42 -9.34
N ARG A 119 -6.06 8.23 -9.41
CA ARG A 119 -6.74 7.01 -9.80
C ARG A 119 -7.03 6.17 -8.56
N VAL A 120 -8.30 5.77 -8.41
CA VAL A 120 -8.80 5.03 -7.24
C VAL A 120 -9.52 3.77 -7.70
N TRP A 121 -9.05 2.62 -7.28
CA TRP A 121 -9.69 1.32 -7.49
C TRP A 121 -10.31 0.84 -6.18
N GLY A 122 -11.53 0.33 -6.25
CA GLY A 122 -12.17 -0.18 -5.04
C GLY A 122 -13.47 -0.94 -5.36
N PRO A 123 -14.18 -1.38 -4.32
CA PRO A 123 -15.45 -2.09 -4.49
C PRO A 123 -16.50 -1.23 -5.19
N ALA A 124 -17.59 -1.87 -5.62
CA ALA A 124 -18.73 -1.19 -6.21
C ALA A 124 -19.19 0.00 -5.35
N GLY A 125 -19.39 1.15 -5.98
CA GLY A 125 -19.66 2.44 -5.34
C GLY A 125 -18.45 3.39 -5.29
N THR A 126 -17.24 2.91 -5.56
CA THR A 126 -16.02 3.75 -5.58
C THR A 126 -16.10 4.82 -6.68
N THR A 127 -16.54 4.45 -7.87
CA THR A 127 -16.70 5.38 -9.01
C THR A 127 -17.64 6.52 -8.67
N GLU A 128 -18.81 6.20 -8.11
CA GLU A 128 -19.82 7.19 -7.72
C GLU A 128 -19.31 8.09 -6.59
N MET A 129 -18.70 7.50 -5.55
CA MET A 129 -18.12 8.23 -4.44
C MET A 129 -17.06 9.24 -4.92
N MET A 130 -16.15 8.85 -5.81
CA MET A 130 -15.13 9.76 -6.34
C MET A 130 -15.73 10.90 -7.15
N SER A 131 -16.76 10.64 -7.95
CA SER A 131 -17.48 11.68 -8.70
C SER A 131 -18.16 12.70 -7.77
N HIS A 132 -18.83 12.24 -6.72
CA HIS A 132 -19.45 13.11 -5.73
C HIS A 132 -18.41 13.90 -4.92
N LEU A 133 -17.26 13.30 -4.63
CA LEU A 133 -16.17 13.97 -3.94
C LEU A 133 -15.63 15.13 -4.78
N GLU A 134 -15.37 14.94 -6.06
CA GLU A 134 -14.96 16.01 -6.96
C GLU A 134 -15.97 17.15 -7.00
N GLN A 135 -17.26 16.82 -7.09
CA GLN A 135 -18.34 17.81 -7.05
C GLN A 135 -18.39 18.59 -5.72
N ALA A 136 -18.19 17.92 -4.60
CA ALA A 136 -18.20 18.55 -3.27
C ALA A 136 -17.13 19.64 -3.12
N TYR A 137 -16.01 19.52 -3.83
CA TYR A 137 -14.89 20.47 -3.77
C TYR A 137 -14.79 21.41 -4.97
N GLN A 138 -15.81 21.47 -5.84
CA GLN A 138 -15.80 22.32 -7.06
C GLN A 138 -15.52 23.79 -6.77
N PHE A 139 -15.95 24.32 -5.63
CA PHE A 139 -15.65 25.72 -5.26
C PHE A 139 -14.14 25.95 -5.15
N ASP A 140 -13.43 25.15 -4.34
CA ASP A 140 -11.99 25.29 -4.13
C ASP A 140 -11.21 24.99 -5.42
N ILE A 141 -11.63 23.94 -6.15
CA ILE A 141 -11.04 23.55 -7.42
C ILE A 141 -11.16 24.69 -8.44
N HIS A 142 -12.33 25.30 -8.56
CA HIS A 142 -12.53 26.43 -9.48
C HIS A 142 -11.63 27.61 -9.12
N ILE A 143 -11.57 27.99 -7.84
CA ILE A 143 -10.74 29.12 -7.41
C ILE A 143 -9.27 28.87 -7.73
N ARG A 144 -8.72 27.71 -7.35
CA ARG A 144 -7.29 27.40 -7.53
C ARG A 144 -6.93 27.15 -9.00
N ARG A 145 -7.81 26.54 -9.76
CA ARG A 145 -7.57 26.22 -11.19
C ARG A 145 -7.79 27.41 -12.09
N ASP A 146 -8.92 28.11 -11.93
CA ASP A 146 -9.44 29.03 -12.94
C ASP A 146 -9.27 30.51 -12.54
N VAL A 147 -9.14 30.82 -11.26
CA VAL A 147 -9.13 32.22 -10.76
C VAL A 147 -7.78 32.62 -10.21
N ASP A 148 -7.23 31.93 -9.21
CA ASP A 148 -6.09 32.39 -8.41
C ASP A 148 -4.76 31.72 -8.84
N GLU A 149 -4.41 30.55 -8.29
CA GLU A 149 -3.08 29.93 -8.48
C GLU A 149 -2.84 29.35 -9.87
N LYS A 150 -3.88 29.19 -10.70
CA LYS A 150 -3.81 28.60 -12.05
C LYS A 150 -3.20 27.20 -12.05
N LEU A 151 -3.52 26.40 -11.04
CA LEU A 151 -3.01 25.04 -10.93
C LEU A 151 -3.46 24.17 -12.11
N PRO A 152 -2.61 23.25 -12.59
CA PRO A 152 -2.95 22.37 -13.72
C PRO A 152 -4.24 21.56 -13.50
N ALA A 153 -5.13 21.60 -14.48
CA ALA A 153 -6.46 21.00 -14.38
C ALA A 153 -6.42 19.48 -14.18
N GLU A 154 -5.45 18.80 -14.80
CA GLU A 154 -5.33 17.34 -14.76
C GLU A 154 -5.08 16.82 -13.34
N GLY A 155 -4.38 17.59 -12.50
CA GLY A 155 -4.15 17.22 -11.09
C GLY A 155 -5.40 17.32 -10.22
N ALA A 156 -6.40 18.09 -10.64
CA ALA A 156 -7.70 18.21 -9.98
C ALA A 156 -8.70 17.12 -10.39
N VAL A 157 -8.34 16.25 -11.33
CA VAL A 157 -9.22 15.15 -11.76
C VAL A 157 -9.05 13.96 -10.81
N VAL A 158 -10.15 13.35 -10.41
CA VAL A 158 -10.17 12.06 -9.70
C VAL A 158 -10.94 11.03 -10.53
N VAL A 159 -10.37 9.84 -10.69
CA VAL A 159 -10.96 8.75 -11.48
C VAL A 159 -11.15 7.54 -10.58
N GLY A 160 -12.40 7.27 -10.21
CA GLY A 160 -12.81 6.05 -9.54
C GLY A 160 -13.00 4.92 -10.54
N LYS A 161 -12.67 3.70 -10.12
CA LYS A 161 -12.93 2.48 -10.87
C LYS A 161 -13.43 1.40 -9.91
N ASP A 162 -14.67 0.97 -10.14
CA ASP A 162 -15.21 -0.21 -9.47
C ASP A 162 -14.52 -1.46 -9.98
N ILE A 163 -14.13 -2.34 -9.08
CA ILE A 163 -13.43 -3.59 -9.38
C ILE A 163 -14.19 -4.80 -8.86
N ASP A 164 -13.92 -5.94 -9.47
CA ASP A 164 -14.20 -7.27 -8.95
C ASP A 164 -12.90 -7.97 -8.53
N GLN A 165 -13.00 -9.16 -7.95
CA GLN A 165 -11.84 -9.99 -7.66
C GLN A 165 -11.08 -10.38 -8.94
N GLY A 166 -9.77 -10.55 -8.82
CA GLY A 166 -8.87 -10.86 -9.92
C GLY A 166 -7.71 -9.88 -10.01
N VAL A 167 -6.97 -9.90 -11.11
CA VAL A 167 -5.88 -8.95 -11.35
C VAL A 167 -6.49 -7.59 -11.71
N VAL A 168 -6.31 -6.62 -10.81
CA VAL A 168 -6.90 -5.28 -10.93
C VAL A 168 -5.90 -4.21 -11.41
N TYR A 169 -4.62 -4.49 -11.24
CA TYR A 169 -3.53 -3.64 -11.71
C TYR A 169 -2.34 -4.49 -12.15
N HIS A 170 -1.73 -4.13 -13.27
CA HIS A 170 -0.53 -4.78 -13.78
C HIS A 170 0.33 -3.76 -14.52
N ASN A 171 1.60 -3.67 -14.12
CA ASN A 171 2.59 -2.84 -14.80
C ASN A 171 3.97 -3.52 -14.74
N ARG A 172 4.43 -4.04 -15.87
CA ARG A 172 5.67 -4.84 -15.97
C ARG A 172 5.67 -6.00 -14.99
N ASP A 173 6.61 -6.01 -14.02
CA ASP A 173 6.76 -7.07 -13.02
C ASP A 173 5.86 -6.89 -11.79
N LEU A 174 5.11 -5.78 -11.73
CA LEU A 174 4.19 -5.48 -10.64
C LEU A 174 2.79 -5.96 -10.99
N LYS A 175 2.20 -6.75 -10.12
CA LYS A 175 0.82 -7.25 -10.22
C LYS A 175 0.09 -7.07 -8.91
N VAL A 176 -1.12 -6.48 -8.96
CA VAL A 176 -2.04 -6.39 -7.83
C VAL A 176 -3.26 -7.24 -8.12
N THR A 177 -3.53 -8.17 -7.22
CA THR A 177 -4.70 -9.06 -7.28
C THR A 177 -5.61 -8.75 -6.11
N ALA A 178 -6.86 -8.39 -6.39
CA ALA A 178 -7.93 -8.27 -5.39
C ALA A 178 -8.59 -9.64 -5.20
N PHE A 179 -8.91 -10.00 -3.97
CA PHE A 179 -9.66 -11.22 -3.66
C PHE A 179 -10.72 -10.93 -2.60
N ALA A 180 -11.88 -11.55 -2.74
CA ALA A 180 -12.98 -11.33 -1.83
C ALA A 180 -12.66 -11.84 -0.41
N VAL A 181 -13.02 -11.06 0.60
CA VAL A 181 -12.98 -11.44 2.01
C VAL A 181 -14.38 -11.31 2.64
N ASP A 182 -14.58 -11.88 3.81
CA ASP A 182 -15.89 -11.81 4.48
C ASP A 182 -15.88 -10.76 5.60
N HIS A 183 -16.39 -9.60 5.29
CA HIS A 183 -16.62 -8.52 6.26
C HIS A 183 -18.12 -8.19 6.40
N ALA A 184 -19.00 -9.19 6.17
CA ALA A 184 -20.46 -8.96 6.19
C ALA A 184 -20.93 -8.33 7.53
N PRO A 185 -21.82 -7.29 7.47
CA PRO A 185 -22.70 -6.97 6.34
C PRO A 185 -22.09 -6.12 5.23
N ILE A 186 -20.86 -5.64 5.37
CA ILE A 186 -20.18 -4.81 4.39
C ILE A 186 -19.74 -5.69 3.19
N LYS A 187 -20.30 -5.42 2.02
CA LYS A 187 -20.06 -6.17 0.78
C LYS A 187 -20.12 -5.24 -0.44
N PRO A 188 -19.20 -5.39 -1.40
CA PRO A 188 -18.03 -6.26 -1.35
C PRO A 188 -16.91 -5.73 -0.45
N ALA A 189 -16.06 -6.62 0.05
CA ALA A 189 -14.83 -6.32 0.75
C ALA A 189 -13.69 -7.17 0.16
N TYR A 190 -12.51 -6.56 0.02
CA TYR A 190 -11.36 -7.18 -0.63
C TYR A 190 -10.12 -7.18 0.25
N GLY A 191 -9.36 -8.27 0.18
CA GLY A 191 -7.94 -8.27 0.46
C GLY A 191 -7.16 -8.07 -0.84
N TYR A 192 -5.88 -7.74 -0.72
CA TYR A 192 -5.00 -7.54 -1.87
C TYR A 192 -3.72 -8.35 -1.76
N ARG A 193 -3.29 -8.93 -2.88
CA ARG A 193 -1.96 -9.51 -3.03
C ARG A 193 -1.18 -8.64 -4.02
N VAL A 194 0.02 -8.21 -3.61
CA VAL A 194 0.96 -7.48 -4.45
C VAL A 194 2.16 -8.39 -4.71
N ASP A 195 2.39 -8.72 -5.97
CA ASP A 195 3.56 -9.47 -6.44
C ASP A 195 4.48 -8.53 -7.20
N TYR A 196 5.78 -8.51 -6.87
CA TYR A 196 6.80 -7.71 -7.56
C TYR A 196 8.17 -8.38 -7.48
N ALA A 197 8.84 -8.57 -8.63
CA ALA A 197 10.21 -9.07 -8.74
C ALA A 197 10.48 -10.37 -7.94
N GLY A 198 9.52 -11.28 -7.92
CA GLY A 198 9.62 -12.56 -7.20
C GLY A 198 9.24 -12.50 -5.72
N HIS A 199 8.93 -11.33 -5.18
CA HIS A 199 8.48 -11.11 -3.81
C HIS A 199 6.99 -10.78 -3.75
N SER A 200 6.40 -10.96 -2.56
CA SER A 200 4.97 -10.69 -2.40
C SER A 200 4.58 -10.25 -0.99
N VAL A 201 3.59 -9.36 -0.94
CA VAL A 201 2.88 -9.01 0.29
C VAL A 201 1.38 -9.20 0.10
N VAL A 202 0.73 -9.69 1.15
CA VAL A 202 -0.74 -9.78 1.20
C VAL A 202 -1.28 -8.89 2.31
N LEU A 203 -2.33 -8.15 1.98
CA LEU A 203 -3.09 -7.27 2.86
C LEU A 203 -4.47 -7.86 3.04
N SER A 204 -4.90 -8.13 4.27
CA SER A 204 -6.20 -8.77 4.51
C SER A 204 -7.39 -7.87 4.16
N GLY A 205 -7.26 -6.55 4.34
CA GLY A 205 -8.42 -5.70 4.59
C GLY A 205 -9.11 -6.15 5.88
N ASP A 206 -10.30 -5.63 6.14
CA ASP A 206 -11.10 -6.09 7.28
C ASP A 206 -11.86 -7.36 6.91
N THR A 207 -11.80 -8.36 7.77
CA THR A 207 -12.37 -9.67 7.48
C THR A 207 -12.57 -10.52 8.73
N ARG A 208 -13.56 -11.39 8.72
CA ARG A 208 -13.57 -12.59 9.56
C ARG A 208 -12.48 -13.55 9.11
N TYR A 209 -12.29 -14.63 9.88
CA TYR A 209 -11.50 -15.77 9.43
C TYR A 209 -11.94 -16.18 8.00
N SER A 210 -11.00 -16.19 7.06
CA SER A 210 -11.28 -16.34 5.64
C SER A 210 -10.40 -17.43 4.99
N GLU A 211 -11.04 -18.49 4.49
CA GLU A 211 -10.35 -19.52 3.69
C GLU A 211 -9.82 -18.95 2.38
N ASN A 212 -10.56 -18.02 1.77
CA ASN A 212 -10.13 -17.38 0.53
C ASN A 212 -8.85 -16.56 0.72
N LEU A 213 -8.74 -15.80 1.84
CA LEU A 213 -7.51 -15.11 2.20
C LEU A 213 -6.35 -16.10 2.33
N ILE A 214 -6.53 -17.21 3.04
CA ILE A 214 -5.49 -18.24 3.20
C ILE A 214 -5.03 -18.76 1.84
N GLN A 215 -5.96 -18.97 0.91
CA GLN A 215 -5.63 -19.44 -0.44
C GLN A 215 -4.77 -18.42 -1.20
N PHE A 216 -5.16 -17.14 -1.21
CA PHE A 216 -4.42 -16.08 -1.90
C PHE A 216 -3.10 -15.73 -1.21
N ALA A 217 -3.02 -15.91 0.10
CA ALA A 217 -1.81 -15.62 0.87
C ALA A 217 -0.75 -16.72 0.83
N ARG A 218 -1.05 -17.90 0.28
CA ARG A 218 -0.06 -18.98 0.16
C ARG A 218 1.20 -18.52 -0.56
N GLY A 219 2.36 -18.82 0.05
CA GLY A 219 3.68 -18.49 -0.51
C GLY A 219 3.98 -17.00 -0.54
N SER A 220 3.23 -16.16 0.18
CA SER A 220 3.61 -14.76 0.35
C SER A 220 4.76 -14.61 1.35
N ASP A 221 5.62 -13.62 1.10
CA ASP A 221 6.71 -13.29 2.02
C ASP A 221 6.16 -12.63 3.30
N VAL A 222 5.25 -11.69 3.15
CA VAL A 222 4.66 -10.95 4.26
C VAL A 222 3.14 -11.03 4.18
N LEU A 223 2.50 -11.29 5.32
CA LEU A 223 1.05 -11.19 5.48
C LEU A 223 0.72 -10.13 6.53
N ILE A 224 0.10 -9.04 6.08
CA ILE A 224 -0.41 -7.98 6.94
C ILE A 224 -1.91 -8.24 7.15
N HIS A 225 -2.30 -8.44 8.40
CA HIS A 225 -3.65 -8.87 8.77
C HIS A 225 -4.25 -7.95 9.82
N GLU A 226 -5.54 -7.64 9.70
CA GLU A 226 -6.30 -6.98 10.75
C GLU A 226 -6.46 -7.88 11.97
N VAL A 227 -6.77 -7.30 13.10
CA VAL A 227 -7.06 -8.07 14.32
C VAL A 227 -7.93 -7.31 15.30
N LEU A 228 -8.91 -8.00 15.85
CA LEU A 228 -9.74 -7.50 16.97
C LEU A 228 -9.61 -8.46 18.14
N ASP A 229 -9.14 -7.95 19.30
CA ASP A 229 -9.16 -8.70 20.55
C ASP A 229 -10.53 -8.54 21.23
N PRO A 230 -11.37 -9.60 21.28
CA PRO A 230 -12.73 -9.49 21.78
C PRO A 230 -12.81 -9.15 23.28
N GLU A 231 -11.87 -9.63 24.10
CA GLU A 231 -11.87 -9.38 25.55
C GLU A 231 -11.55 -7.91 25.82
N ALA A 232 -10.44 -7.43 25.22
CA ALA A 232 -10.03 -6.04 25.34
C ALA A 232 -11.09 -5.10 24.73
N TYR A 233 -11.73 -5.49 23.61
CA TYR A 233 -12.78 -4.67 23.00
C TYR A 233 -14.04 -4.60 23.85
N ARG A 234 -14.50 -5.69 24.44
CA ARG A 234 -15.63 -5.66 25.39
C ARG A 234 -15.33 -4.80 26.62
N ALA A 235 -14.09 -4.85 27.11
CA ALA A 235 -13.65 -4.05 28.26
C ALA A 235 -13.36 -2.56 27.91
N SER A 236 -13.28 -2.21 26.62
CA SER A 236 -13.04 -0.83 26.19
C SER A 236 -14.24 0.07 26.58
N ASP A 237 -14.21 1.33 26.21
CA ASP A 237 -15.20 2.34 26.60
C ASP A 237 -16.68 1.90 26.58
N HIS A 238 -17.55 2.73 27.15
CA HIS A 238 -18.98 2.49 27.28
C HIS A 238 -19.83 3.15 26.17
N LEU A 239 -19.20 3.52 25.03
CA LEU A 239 -19.91 4.17 23.92
C LEU A 239 -20.91 3.25 23.23
N TYR A 240 -20.63 1.95 23.22
CA TYR A 240 -21.49 0.93 22.60
C TYR A 240 -22.12 -0.02 23.62
N SER A 241 -23.34 -0.43 23.33
CA SER A 241 -23.99 -1.54 24.09
C SER A 241 -23.22 -2.86 23.82
N SER A 242 -23.43 -3.83 24.69
CA SER A 242 -22.86 -5.17 24.54
C SER A 242 -23.25 -5.82 23.20
N GLU A 243 -24.49 -5.60 22.74
CA GLU A 243 -24.97 -6.09 21.44
C GLU A 243 -24.23 -5.41 20.26
N GLN A 244 -24.04 -4.09 20.31
CA GLN A 244 -23.31 -3.36 19.30
C GLN A 244 -21.84 -3.81 19.24
N LYS A 245 -21.20 -3.98 20.41
CA LYS A 245 -19.82 -4.51 20.47
C LYS A 245 -19.74 -5.92 19.87
N GLN A 246 -20.73 -6.78 20.16
CA GLN A 246 -20.74 -8.13 19.59
C GLN A 246 -20.85 -8.10 18.06
N LYS A 247 -21.68 -7.22 17.48
CA LYS A 247 -21.77 -7.04 16.03
C LYS A 247 -20.43 -6.64 15.41
N VAL A 248 -19.66 -5.77 16.07
CA VAL A 248 -18.31 -5.40 15.62
C VAL A 248 -17.36 -6.61 15.70
N ILE A 249 -17.36 -7.33 16.82
CA ILE A 249 -16.55 -8.54 17.01
C ILE A 249 -16.86 -9.58 15.91
N ASP A 250 -18.13 -9.74 15.56
CA ASP A 250 -18.59 -10.78 14.63
C ASP A 250 -18.11 -10.60 13.19
N HIS A 251 -17.65 -9.43 12.80
CA HIS A 251 -17.14 -9.19 11.44
C HIS A 251 -15.62 -8.93 11.35
N HIS A 252 -14.89 -9.17 12.43
CA HIS A 252 -13.43 -9.11 12.50
C HIS A 252 -12.81 -10.46 12.88
N THR A 253 -11.49 -10.55 12.75
CA THR A 253 -10.71 -11.75 13.08
C THR A 253 -10.12 -11.64 14.48
N THR A 254 -10.33 -12.68 15.32
CA THR A 254 -9.70 -12.74 16.66
C THR A 254 -8.22 -13.10 16.57
N PRO A 255 -7.41 -12.82 17.62
CA PRO A 255 -5.99 -13.18 17.64
C PRO A 255 -5.71 -14.66 17.42
N GLU A 256 -6.53 -15.55 17.99
CA GLU A 256 -6.40 -17.00 17.80
C GLU A 256 -6.75 -17.44 16.36
N GLN A 257 -7.75 -16.80 15.77
CA GLN A 257 -8.11 -17.05 14.36
C GLN A 257 -7.02 -16.53 13.41
N ALA A 258 -6.48 -15.33 13.65
CA ALA A 258 -5.37 -14.79 12.88
C ALA A 258 -4.11 -15.68 13.02
N GLY A 259 -3.80 -16.17 14.23
CA GLY A 259 -2.75 -17.14 14.45
C GLY A 259 -2.96 -18.44 13.65
N THR A 260 -4.20 -18.91 13.53
CA THR A 260 -4.55 -20.06 12.68
C THR A 260 -4.30 -19.75 11.21
N VAL A 261 -4.69 -18.56 10.73
CA VAL A 261 -4.38 -18.09 9.36
C VAL A 261 -2.87 -18.11 9.12
N PHE A 262 -2.08 -17.50 10.00
CA PHE A 262 -0.62 -17.45 9.89
C PHE A 262 0.03 -18.84 9.90
N SER A 263 -0.46 -19.76 10.73
CA SER A 263 0.02 -21.14 10.79
C SER A 263 -0.23 -21.92 9.49
N ARG A 264 -1.31 -21.58 8.79
CA ARG A 264 -1.68 -22.22 7.51
C ARG A 264 -0.97 -21.59 6.31
N VAL A 265 -0.77 -20.26 6.33
CA VAL A 265 -0.07 -19.51 5.27
C VAL A 265 1.44 -19.68 5.38
N LYS A 266 1.97 -19.64 6.59
CA LYS A 266 3.40 -19.68 6.92
C LYS A 266 4.20 -18.59 6.22
N PRO A 267 3.82 -17.30 6.35
CA PRO A 267 4.59 -16.22 5.77
C PRO A 267 5.97 -16.13 6.43
N ARG A 268 6.94 -15.53 5.75
CA ARG A 268 8.25 -15.23 6.36
C ARG A 268 8.10 -14.22 7.52
N LEU A 269 7.07 -13.35 7.43
CA LEU A 269 6.68 -12.45 8.51
C LEU A 269 5.17 -12.23 8.50
N ALA A 270 4.51 -12.45 9.64
CA ALA A 270 3.16 -12.01 9.92
C ALA A 270 3.18 -10.64 10.61
N VAL A 271 2.28 -9.75 10.22
CA VAL A 271 2.21 -8.39 10.79
C VAL A 271 0.75 -8.05 11.08
N TYR A 272 0.48 -7.49 12.24
CA TYR A 272 -0.81 -6.91 12.52
C TYR A 272 -0.88 -5.44 12.10
N SER A 273 -1.98 -5.08 11.44
CA SER A 273 -2.43 -3.70 11.22
C SER A 273 -3.92 -3.63 11.54
N HIS A 274 -4.52 -2.45 11.54
CA HIS A 274 -5.93 -2.29 11.97
C HIS A 274 -6.19 -3.01 13.32
N VAL A 275 -5.42 -2.61 14.35
CA VAL A 275 -5.45 -3.27 15.66
C VAL A 275 -6.58 -2.70 16.50
N VAL A 276 -7.53 -3.55 16.92
CA VAL A 276 -8.74 -3.16 17.69
C VAL A 276 -8.83 -3.97 18.99
N PRO A 277 -8.88 -3.30 20.14
CA PRO A 277 -8.48 -1.92 20.37
C PRO A 277 -6.96 -1.76 20.22
N PHE A 278 -6.52 -0.55 19.94
CA PHE A 278 -5.10 -0.24 19.62
C PHE A 278 -4.09 -0.64 20.73
N ASN A 279 -4.55 -0.85 21.95
CA ASN A 279 -3.73 -1.15 23.12
C ASN A 279 -4.05 -2.52 23.74
N ALA A 280 -4.49 -3.49 22.94
CA ALA A 280 -4.79 -4.84 23.44
C ALA A 280 -3.53 -5.50 24.06
N PRO A 281 -3.47 -5.66 25.40
CA PRO A 281 -2.25 -6.11 26.07
C PRO A 281 -1.93 -7.58 25.80
N GLU A 282 -2.97 -8.41 25.63
CA GLU A 282 -2.84 -9.87 25.47
C GLU A 282 -2.82 -10.32 23.99
N LEU A 283 -2.85 -9.38 23.05
CA LEU A 283 -2.94 -9.66 21.62
C LEU A 283 -1.94 -10.72 21.14
N VAL A 284 -0.67 -10.54 21.46
CA VAL A 284 0.39 -11.47 21.07
C VAL A 284 0.23 -12.80 21.82
N ALA A 285 -0.09 -12.79 23.11
CA ALA A 285 -0.25 -14.00 23.90
C ALA A 285 -1.41 -14.87 23.36
N HIS A 286 -2.53 -14.23 22.99
CA HIS A 286 -3.67 -14.92 22.37
C HIS A 286 -3.28 -15.52 21.00
N THR A 287 -2.55 -14.76 20.16
CA THR A 287 -2.07 -15.28 18.88
C THR A 287 -1.13 -16.47 19.03
N ARG A 288 -0.26 -16.44 20.07
CA ARG A 288 0.72 -17.51 20.35
C ARG A 288 0.08 -18.85 20.73
N LYS A 289 -1.21 -18.88 21.07
CA LYS A 289 -1.95 -20.14 21.24
C LYS A 289 -2.05 -20.97 19.97
N THR A 290 -1.99 -20.32 18.79
CA THR A 290 -2.20 -20.97 17.49
C THR A 290 -1.05 -20.72 16.49
N TYR A 291 -0.09 -19.82 16.77
CA TYR A 291 1.01 -19.48 15.87
C TYR A 291 2.33 -19.24 16.61
N SER A 292 3.40 -19.93 16.19
CA SER A 292 4.74 -19.81 16.75
C SER A 292 5.77 -19.11 15.83
N GLY A 293 5.38 -18.74 14.61
CA GLY A 293 6.27 -18.13 13.63
C GLY A 293 6.57 -16.64 13.89
N PRO A 294 7.33 -15.98 12.99
CA PRO A 294 7.65 -14.56 13.08
C PRO A 294 6.39 -13.69 13.07
N LEU A 295 6.24 -12.82 14.07
CA LEU A 295 5.09 -11.95 14.25
C LEU A 295 5.53 -10.58 14.76
N GLU A 296 5.04 -9.53 14.10
CA GLU A 296 5.14 -8.14 14.53
C GLU A 296 3.75 -7.53 14.75
N VAL A 297 3.63 -6.70 15.76
CA VAL A 297 2.48 -5.79 15.90
C VAL A 297 2.87 -4.50 15.22
N GLY A 298 2.20 -4.18 14.12
CA GLY A 298 2.48 -3.00 13.32
C GLY A 298 2.27 -1.72 14.13
N GLU A 299 3.07 -0.73 13.85
CA GLU A 299 3.00 0.63 14.37
C GLU A 299 3.01 1.60 13.19
N ASP A 300 2.46 2.80 13.39
CA ASP A 300 2.51 3.84 12.36
C ASP A 300 3.96 4.14 11.98
N LEU A 301 4.21 4.25 10.67
CA LEU A 301 5.52 4.45 10.04
C LEU A 301 6.50 3.27 10.18
N MET A 302 6.07 2.13 10.70
CA MET A 302 6.85 0.89 10.55
C MET A 302 6.98 0.57 9.07
N SER A 303 8.20 0.29 8.61
CA SER A 303 8.42 -0.16 7.24
C SER A 303 9.07 -1.55 7.19
N ILE A 304 8.75 -2.29 6.14
CA ILE A 304 9.18 -3.68 5.93
C ILE A 304 9.77 -3.75 4.53
N GLU A 305 11.06 -4.06 4.46
CA GLU A 305 11.75 -4.33 3.20
C GLU A 305 11.72 -5.84 2.93
N ILE A 306 11.24 -6.21 1.74
CA ILE A 306 11.03 -7.58 1.31
C ILE A 306 11.96 -7.87 0.13
N GLY A 307 12.95 -8.68 0.38
CA GLY A 307 13.97 -9.18 -0.56
C GLY A 307 14.41 -10.57 -0.13
N ASP A 308 15.66 -10.91 -0.37
CA ASP A 308 16.25 -12.19 0.11
C ASP A 308 16.05 -12.35 1.64
N GLU A 309 16.09 -11.24 2.36
CA GLU A 309 15.68 -11.13 3.77
C GLU A 309 14.46 -10.23 3.92
N VAL A 310 13.68 -10.44 4.96
CA VAL A 310 12.62 -9.52 5.39
C VAL A 310 13.15 -8.69 6.54
N LYS A 311 13.24 -7.36 6.35
CA LYS A 311 13.79 -6.41 7.34
C LYS A 311 12.70 -5.47 7.83
N VAL A 312 12.58 -5.33 9.14
CA VAL A 312 11.61 -4.43 9.78
C VAL A 312 12.35 -3.21 10.31
N HIS A 313 11.85 -2.02 9.96
CA HIS A 313 12.36 -0.74 10.44
C HIS A 313 11.23 -0.02 11.19
N ARG A 314 11.49 0.39 12.42
CA ARG A 314 10.56 1.17 13.24
C ARG A 314 10.86 2.66 13.10
N ALA A 315 9.84 3.51 13.18
CA ALA A 315 10.05 4.95 13.25
C ALA A 315 10.90 5.31 14.48
N PRO A 316 11.78 6.31 14.40
CA PRO A 316 12.42 6.86 15.58
C PRO A 316 11.33 7.34 16.56
N LYS A 317 11.47 6.96 17.84
CA LYS A 317 10.57 7.42 18.91
C LYS A 317 10.71 8.89 19.19
#